data_b3c1af6e1b6cfee39c7f08effc79477f
#
_entry.id   b3c1af6e1b6cfee39c7f08effc79477f
#
_cell.length_a   1.000
_cell.length_b   1.000
_cell.length_c   1.000
_cell.angle_alpha   90.00
_cell.angle_beta   90.00
_cell.angle_gamma   90.00
#
_symmetry.space_group_name_H-M   'P 1'
#
loop_
_entity.id
_entity.type
_entity.pdbx_description
1 polymer ?
#
loop_
_entity_poly.entity_id
_entity_poly.type
_entity_poly.pdbx_seq_one_letter_code
_entity_poly.pdbx_strand_id
1 'polypeptide(L)'
;MAGGLVAGKMIFEEKQRPAVVEKNIYLEFINEVRGIISDNYWNKLTVEQLDKLLIAGTEKLTGQIQNGSAEKVILGVLKQYESDEKRKQFTSSLMDAVLASLEPVGRSRLYVKQDAKALSDNVNNKTDKDFYADLGVDKKASDEEIKKAGEIKKDDPLAQKAYQILSDPVAKKNYDIAGVEPTMEYKLMDGGVFYIHLTKFSPQTVEELTRVTEKVKGKMGVVSLILDLRDNVGGAIDGLPYFLGPFIGNDNYAYQYFHQGAKEDFKTKSGWLESLVQYKRVVVLINGNTQSTAELMASVVKKYNVGVVVGTKTRGWGTVERVFPIKNQIDQNEVYSVFLVHSLTLREDGEPIEGKGVEPVVDISSKTWQKELLEYNGDERLVKAVSEVL
;
A
#
# COMPACT_ATOMS: atom_id res chain seq x y z
N MET A 1 -5.81 -66.34 -74.75
CA MET A 1 -5.22 -66.17 -73.40
C MET A 1 -5.69 -64.83 -72.87
N ALA A 2 -6.54 -64.90 -71.83
CA ALA A 2 -7.21 -63.74 -71.28
C ALA A 2 -6.36 -63.19 -70.09
N GLY A 3 -6.00 -61.95 -70.17
CA GLY A 3 -5.35 -61.23 -69.10
C GLY A 3 -6.37 -60.37 -68.42
N GLY A 4 -6.76 -60.75 -67.18
CA GLY A 4 -7.69 -59.99 -66.34
C GLY A 4 -6.99 -58.83 -65.61
N LEU A 5 -7.48 -57.63 -65.78
CA LEU A 5 -7.14 -56.47 -64.96
C LEU A 5 -7.92 -56.48 -63.62
N VAL A 6 -7.19 -56.58 -62.49
CA VAL A 6 -7.77 -56.38 -61.18
C VAL A 6 -7.62 -54.90 -60.81
N ALA A 7 -8.72 -54.16 -60.80
CA ALA A 7 -8.78 -52.78 -60.30
C ALA A 7 -8.83 -52.76 -58.78
N GLY A 8 -7.70 -52.40 -58.11
CA GLY A 8 -7.63 -52.17 -56.68
C GLY A 8 -8.30 -50.83 -56.31
N LYS A 9 -9.38 -50.88 -55.56
CA LYS A 9 -9.99 -49.71 -54.96
C LYS A 9 -9.07 -49.25 -53.82
N MET A 10 -8.38 -48.13 -53.99
CA MET A 10 -7.74 -47.37 -52.87
C MET A 10 -8.83 -46.70 -52.04
N ILE A 11 -9.01 -47.19 -50.82
CA ILE A 11 -9.81 -46.52 -49.82
C ILE A 11 -8.92 -45.44 -49.21
N PHE A 12 -9.18 -44.18 -49.53
CA PHE A 12 -8.58 -43.05 -48.83
C PHE A 12 -9.26 -42.94 -47.44
N GLU A 13 -8.58 -43.33 -46.38
CA GLU A 13 -8.94 -42.96 -45.03
C GLU A 13 -8.75 -41.44 -44.89
N GLU A 14 -9.85 -40.73 -44.79
CA GLU A 14 -9.89 -39.31 -44.45
C GLU A 14 -9.41 -39.18 -43.00
N LYS A 15 -8.12 -38.84 -42.82
CA LYS A 15 -7.61 -38.44 -41.50
C LYS A 15 -8.42 -37.25 -41.05
N GLN A 16 -9.31 -37.45 -40.06
CA GLN A 16 -9.96 -36.37 -39.32
C GLN A 16 -8.88 -35.44 -38.81
N ARG A 17 -8.84 -34.20 -39.34
CA ARG A 17 -8.04 -33.14 -38.76
C ARG A 17 -8.53 -32.94 -37.33
N PRO A 18 -7.63 -32.85 -36.31
CA PRO A 18 -8.06 -32.54 -34.96
C PRO A 18 -8.86 -31.24 -35.03
N ALA A 19 -10.05 -31.25 -34.47
CA ALA A 19 -10.87 -30.06 -34.32
C ALA A 19 -10.03 -28.97 -33.66
N VAL A 20 -9.84 -27.87 -34.37
CA VAL A 20 -9.25 -26.67 -33.78
C VAL A 20 -10.23 -26.26 -32.68
N VAL A 21 -9.88 -26.53 -31.42
CA VAL A 21 -10.66 -26.06 -30.28
C VAL A 21 -10.54 -24.54 -30.31
N GLU A 22 -11.61 -23.90 -30.77
CA GLU A 22 -11.69 -22.45 -30.82
C GLU A 22 -11.47 -21.94 -29.39
N LYS A 23 -10.35 -21.29 -29.16
CA LYS A 23 -9.96 -20.78 -27.82
C LYS A 23 -10.98 -19.76 -27.34
N ASN A 24 -11.65 -20.04 -26.24
CA ASN A 24 -12.59 -19.13 -25.62
C ASN A 24 -11.82 -18.10 -24.79
N ILE A 25 -11.70 -16.85 -25.27
CA ILE A 25 -10.94 -15.77 -24.65
C ILE A 25 -11.37 -15.50 -23.20
N TYR A 26 -12.64 -15.66 -22.88
CA TYR A 26 -13.18 -15.46 -21.52
C TYR A 26 -12.70 -16.54 -20.57
N LEU A 27 -12.66 -17.79 -21.03
CA LEU A 27 -12.13 -18.89 -20.22
C LEU A 27 -10.61 -18.78 -20.04
N GLU A 28 -9.89 -18.34 -21.08
CA GLU A 28 -8.44 -18.08 -20.98
C GLU A 28 -8.14 -16.97 -19.94
N PHE A 29 -8.92 -15.89 -19.97
CA PHE A 29 -8.83 -14.82 -18.96
C PHE A 29 -9.06 -15.37 -17.55
N ILE A 30 -10.16 -16.11 -17.33
CA ILE A 30 -10.49 -16.69 -16.03
C ILE A 30 -9.38 -17.63 -15.53
N ASN A 31 -8.87 -18.50 -16.42
CA ASN A 31 -7.82 -19.44 -16.08
C ASN A 31 -6.50 -18.74 -15.76
N GLU A 32 -6.17 -17.64 -16.43
CA GLU A 32 -4.99 -16.84 -16.08
C GLU A 32 -5.14 -16.20 -14.72
N VAL A 33 -6.30 -15.60 -14.40
CA VAL A 33 -6.56 -15.04 -13.06
C VAL A 33 -6.53 -16.12 -11.98
N ARG A 34 -7.06 -17.32 -12.24
CA ARG A 34 -6.93 -18.48 -11.33
C ARG A 34 -5.47 -18.84 -11.06
N GLY A 35 -4.65 -18.87 -12.11
CA GLY A 35 -3.22 -19.11 -12.00
C GLY A 35 -2.53 -18.03 -11.15
N ILE A 36 -2.83 -16.76 -11.40
CA ILE A 36 -2.30 -15.65 -10.61
C ILE A 36 -2.66 -15.81 -9.12
N ILE A 37 -3.91 -16.14 -8.80
CA ILE A 37 -4.36 -16.38 -7.41
C ILE A 37 -3.60 -17.57 -6.82
N SER A 38 -3.54 -18.71 -7.51
CA SER A 38 -2.87 -19.92 -7.03
C SER A 38 -1.41 -19.70 -6.67
N ASP A 39 -0.70 -18.93 -7.50
CA ASP A 39 0.74 -18.75 -7.40
C ASP A 39 1.13 -17.60 -6.45
N ASN A 40 0.25 -16.61 -6.25
CA ASN A 40 0.63 -15.33 -5.63
C ASN A 40 -0.24 -14.91 -4.43
N TYR A 41 -1.34 -15.58 -4.15
CA TYR A 41 -2.15 -15.25 -2.98
C TYR A 41 -1.43 -15.67 -1.69
N TRP A 42 -1.51 -14.85 -0.65
CA TRP A 42 -0.78 -15.06 0.62
C TRP A 42 -1.04 -16.42 1.28
N ASN A 43 -2.25 -16.97 1.10
CA ASN A 43 -2.64 -18.27 1.64
C ASN A 43 -2.80 -19.28 0.50
N LYS A 44 -2.22 -20.45 0.63
CA LYS A 44 -2.30 -21.47 -0.41
C LYS A 44 -3.71 -22.01 -0.56
N LEU A 45 -4.30 -21.83 -1.75
CA LEU A 45 -5.60 -22.38 -2.09
C LEU A 45 -5.45 -23.63 -2.97
N THR A 46 -6.30 -24.63 -2.73
CA THR A 46 -6.40 -25.80 -3.61
C THR A 46 -7.25 -25.46 -4.85
N VAL A 47 -7.07 -26.24 -5.91
CA VAL A 47 -7.91 -26.11 -7.14
C VAL A 47 -9.40 -26.24 -6.79
N GLU A 48 -9.75 -27.17 -5.89
CA GLU A 48 -11.13 -27.37 -5.45
C GLU A 48 -11.71 -26.15 -4.70
N GLN A 49 -10.89 -25.47 -3.87
CA GLN A 49 -11.31 -24.24 -3.19
C GLN A 49 -11.58 -23.12 -4.19
N LEU A 50 -10.69 -22.93 -5.19
CA LEU A 50 -10.89 -21.95 -6.26
C LEU A 50 -12.13 -22.28 -7.12
N ASP A 51 -12.36 -23.53 -7.43
CA ASP A 51 -13.55 -23.96 -8.17
C ASP A 51 -14.84 -23.65 -7.40
N LYS A 52 -14.86 -23.88 -6.09
CA LYS A 52 -16.00 -23.51 -5.23
C LYS A 52 -16.26 -22.00 -5.23
N LEU A 53 -15.22 -21.17 -5.19
CA LEU A 53 -15.38 -19.72 -5.25
C LEU A 53 -15.93 -19.27 -6.63
N LEU A 54 -15.47 -19.87 -7.71
CA LEU A 54 -15.98 -19.59 -9.07
C LEU A 54 -17.45 -19.98 -9.22
N ILE A 55 -17.84 -21.16 -8.72
CA ILE A 55 -19.23 -21.61 -8.75
C ILE A 55 -20.10 -20.67 -7.92
N ALA A 56 -19.71 -20.38 -6.67
CA ALA A 56 -20.46 -19.48 -5.80
C ALA A 56 -20.58 -18.05 -6.38
N GLY A 57 -19.52 -17.54 -7.00
CA GLY A 57 -19.55 -16.26 -7.72
C GLY A 57 -20.53 -16.29 -8.90
N THR A 58 -20.54 -17.39 -9.67
CA THR A 58 -21.47 -17.59 -10.78
C THR A 58 -22.92 -17.66 -10.29
N GLU A 59 -23.19 -18.41 -9.23
CA GLU A 59 -24.52 -18.50 -8.61
C GLU A 59 -25.02 -17.12 -8.15
N LYS A 60 -24.15 -16.36 -7.49
CA LYS A 60 -24.47 -15.00 -7.03
C LYS A 60 -24.82 -14.07 -8.18
N LEU A 61 -24.11 -14.15 -9.30
CA LEU A 61 -24.33 -13.28 -10.46
C LEU A 61 -25.53 -13.68 -11.30
N THR A 62 -25.83 -14.97 -11.39
CA THR A 62 -26.96 -15.50 -12.22
C THR A 62 -28.24 -15.67 -11.43
N GLY A 63 -28.17 -15.75 -10.10
CA GLY A 63 -29.32 -16.09 -9.23
C GLY A 63 -29.76 -17.56 -9.36
N GLN A 64 -28.94 -18.43 -9.96
CA GLN A 64 -29.28 -19.83 -10.25
C GLN A 64 -28.27 -20.77 -9.60
N ILE A 65 -28.76 -21.83 -8.96
CA ILE A 65 -27.90 -22.91 -8.42
C ILE A 65 -27.22 -23.63 -9.60
N GLN A 66 -25.93 -23.81 -9.46
CA GLN A 66 -25.09 -24.41 -10.51
C GLN A 66 -24.61 -25.80 -10.09
N ASN A 67 -24.59 -26.75 -11.04
CA ASN A 67 -24.12 -28.10 -10.82
C ASN A 67 -23.07 -28.47 -11.89
N GLY A 68 -21.94 -29.02 -11.44
CA GLY A 68 -20.86 -29.46 -12.31
C GLY A 68 -19.51 -28.85 -11.95
N SER A 69 -18.51 -29.03 -12.84
CA SER A 69 -17.22 -28.36 -12.66
C SER A 69 -17.34 -26.87 -12.98
N ALA A 70 -16.48 -26.04 -12.34
CA ALA A 70 -16.48 -24.58 -12.56
C ALA A 70 -16.41 -24.21 -14.05
N GLU A 71 -15.56 -24.88 -14.82
CA GLU A 71 -15.42 -24.65 -16.26
C GLU A 71 -16.75 -24.92 -17.02
N LYS A 72 -17.41 -26.04 -16.76
CA LYS A 72 -18.70 -26.35 -17.42
C LYS A 72 -19.78 -25.34 -17.06
N VAL A 73 -19.85 -24.95 -15.81
CA VAL A 73 -20.79 -23.94 -15.29
C VAL A 73 -20.58 -22.60 -16.01
N ILE A 74 -19.35 -22.10 -16.04
CA ILE A 74 -18.99 -20.83 -16.65
C ILE A 74 -19.25 -20.85 -18.16
N LEU A 75 -18.82 -21.90 -18.86
CA LEU A 75 -19.11 -22.06 -20.30
C LEU A 75 -20.60 -22.13 -20.60
N GLY A 76 -21.39 -22.78 -19.73
CA GLY A 76 -22.84 -22.82 -19.82
C GLY A 76 -23.47 -21.44 -19.76
N VAL A 77 -23.04 -20.60 -18.82
CA VAL A 77 -23.51 -19.22 -18.67
C VAL A 77 -23.05 -18.33 -19.84
N LEU A 78 -21.79 -18.40 -20.24
CA LEU A 78 -21.27 -17.63 -21.38
C LEU A 78 -22.01 -17.92 -22.69
N LYS A 79 -22.45 -19.15 -22.92
CA LYS A 79 -23.25 -19.53 -24.10
C LYS A 79 -24.67 -18.94 -24.10
N GLN A 80 -25.23 -18.62 -22.93
CA GLN A 80 -26.56 -18.00 -22.84
C GLN A 80 -26.54 -16.51 -23.19
N TYR A 81 -25.38 -15.85 -23.15
CA TYR A 81 -25.26 -14.46 -23.52
C TYR A 81 -25.02 -14.30 -25.02
N GLU A 82 -25.95 -13.62 -25.70
CA GLU A 82 -25.88 -13.37 -27.13
C GLU A 82 -24.83 -12.31 -27.49
N SER A 83 -24.65 -11.26 -26.65
CA SER A 83 -23.74 -10.18 -26.93
C SER A 83 -22.37 -10.38 -26.27
N ASP A 84 -21.33 -9.97 -26.94
CA ASP A 84 -19.95 -9.94 -26.46
C ASP A 84 -19.82 -9.07 -25.19
N GLU A 85 -20.50 -7.94 -25.15
CA GLU A 85 -20.52 -7.04 -24.00
C GLU A 85 -21.03 -7.73 -22.71
N LYS A 86 -22.12 -8.51 -22.81
CA LYS A 86 -22.61 -9.27 -21.66
C LYS A 86 -21.64 -10.35 -21.18
N ARG A 87 -20.91 -10.99 -22.12
CA ARG A 87 -19.87 -11.96 -21.77
C ARG A 87 -18.71 -11.30 -21.05
N LYS A 88 -18.25 -10.14 -21.52
CA LYS A 88 -17.21 -9.33 -20.86
C LYS A 88 -17.63 -8.92 -19.45
N GLN A 89 -18.82 -8.34 -19.32
CA GLN A 89 -19.37 -7.90 -18.04
C GLN A 89 -19.50 -9.06 -17.06
N PHE A 90 -20.02 -10.18 -17.47
CA PHE A 90 -20.11 -11.37 -16.63
C PHE A 90 -18.72 -11.83 -16.18
N THR A 91 -17.77 -11.96 -17.11
CA THR A 91 -16.42 -12.44 -16.83
C THR A 91 -15.67 -11.53 -15.85
N SER A 92 -15.68 -10.21 -16.09
CA SER A 92 -15.04 -9.24 -15.19
C SER A 92 -15.70 -9.20 -13.82
N SER A 93 -17.05 -9.21 -13.78
CA SER A 93 -17.79 -9.23 -12.51
C SER A 93 -17.56 -10.52 -11.72
N LEU A 94 -17.47 -11.68 -12.40
CA LEU A 94 -17.17 -12.95 -11.75
C LEU A 94 -15.78 -12.91 -11.10
N MET A 95 -14.78 -12.47 -11.85
CA MET A 95 -13.41 -12.44 -11.32
C MET A 95 -13.25 -11.40 -10.21
N ASP A 96 -13.89 -10.23 -10.30
CA ASP A 96 -13.90 -9.26 -9.19
C ASP A 96 -14.60 -9.82 -7.96
N ALA A 97 -15.73 -10.50 -8.11
CA ALA A 97 -16.44 -11.14 -6.99
C ALA A 97 -15.60 -12.23 -6.30
N VAL A 98 -14.91 -13.06 -7.09
CA VAL A 98 -14.00 -14.10 -6.55
C VAL A 98 -12.84 -13.44 -5.80
N LEU A 99 -12.16 -12.46 -6.38
CA LEU A 99 -11.06 -11.75 -5.75
C LEU A 99 -11.50 -11.04 -4.47
N ALA A 100 -12.64 -10.34 -4.50
CA ALA A 100 -13.18 -9.64 -3.34
C ALA A 100 -13.59 -10.57 -2.18
N SER A 101 -13.87 -11.85 -2.48
CA SER A 101 -14.21 -12.87 -1.48
C SER A 101 -13.00 -13.50 -0.79
N LEU A 102 -11.80 -13.29 -1.33
CA LEU A 102 -10.57 -13.79 -0.71
C LEU A 102 -10.29 -13.09 0.62
N GLU A 103 -9.77 -13.82 1.59
CA GLU A 103 -9.41 -13.28 2.90
C GLU A 103 -8.08 -12.50 2.86
N PRO A 104 -7.97 -11.36 3.54
CA PRO A 104 -9.03 -10.60 4.20
C PRO A 104 -10.00 -10.02 3.18
N VAL A 105 -11.29 -10.21 3.43
CA VAL A 105 -12.36 -9.89 2.48
C VAL A 105 -12.30 -8.44 2.00
N GLY A 106 -12.43 -8.24 0.69
CA GLY A 106 -12.47 -6.92 0.06
C GLY A 106 -11.11 -6.26 -0.19
N ARG A 107 -9.98 -6.97 0.12
CA ARG A 107 -8.62 -6.46 -0.09
C ARG A 107 -8.04 -6.81 -1.47
N SER A 108 -8.57 -7.83 -2.14
CA SER A 108 -8.18 -8.21 -3.50
C SER A 108 -9.28 -7.82 -4.47
N ARG A 109 -8.92 -7.34 -5.67
CA ARG A 109 -9.87 -6.82 -6.66
C ARG A 109 -9.35 -7.03 -8.09
N LEU A 110 -10.28 -7.02 -9.03
CA LEU A 110 -9.94 -6.88 -10.46
C LEU A 110 -9.82 -5.38 -10.77
N TYR A 111 -8.62 -4.93 -11.09
CA TYR A 111 -8.34 -3.54 -11.43
C TYR A 111 -8.48 -3.30 -12.92
N VAL A 112 -9.02 -2.14 -13.27
CA VAL A 112 -8.95 -1.53 -14.58
C VAL A 112 -7.77 -0.54 -14.65
N LYS A 113 -7.44 -0.06 -15.84
CA LYS A 113 -6.32 0.89 -16.04
C LYS A 113 -6.41 2.11 -15.13
N GLN A 114 -7.63 2.62 -14.88
CA GLN A 114 -7.84 3.77 -13.99
C GLN A 114 -7.49 3.45 -12.56
N ASP A 115 -7.85 2.27 -12.05
CA ASP A 115 -7.53 1.86 -10.66
C ASP A 115 -6.02 1.71 -10.46
N ALA A 116 -5.34 1.09 -11.43
CA ALA A 116 -3.88 0.95 -11.40
C ALA A 116 -3.17 2.32 -11.42
N LYS A 117 -3.71 3.28 -12.19
CA LYS A 117 -3.22 4.66 -12.18
C LYS A 117 -3.47 5.33 -10.83
N ALA A 118 -4.67 5.22 -10.28
CA ALA A 118 -5.02 5.80 -8.98
C ALA A 118 -4.13 5.24 -7.86
N LEU A 119 -3.84 3.94 -7.87
CA LEU A 119 -2.90 3.32 -6.94
C LEU A 119 -1.49 3.93 -7.10
N SER A 120 -1.00 4.04 -8.32
CA SER A 120 0.32 4.64 -8.60
C SER A 120 0.40 6.09 -8.14
N ASP A 121 -0.61 6.90 -8.43
CA ASP A 121 -0.68 8.31 -8.01
C ASP A 121 -0.73 8.40 -6.46
N ASN A 122 -1.48 7.51 -5.83
CA ASN A 122 -1.54 7.41 -4.37
C ASN A 122 -0.19 7.03 -3.75
N VAL A 123 0.51 5.98 -4.25
CA VAL A 123 1.82 5.56 -3.75
C VAL A 123 2.86 6.67 -3.90
N ASN A 124 2.82 7.41 -5.00
CA ASN A 124 3.73 8.53 -5.27
C ASN A 124 3.33 9.83 -4.58
N ASN A 125 2.28 9.81 -3.75
CA ASN A 125 1.76 10.99 -3.04
C ASN A 125 1.43 12.18 -3.96
N LYS A 126 0.83 11.90 -5.12
CA LYS A 126 0.36 12.96 -6.01
C LYS A 126 -0.85 13.66 -5.43
N THR A 127 -0.95 14.95 -5.70
CA THR A 127 -2.01 15.82 -5.20
C THR A 127 -2.57 16.72 -6.30
N ASP A 128 -3.86 17.04 -6.20
CA ASP A 128 -4.54 18.04 -7.04
C ASP A 128 -4.65 19.41 -6.33
N LYS A 129 -4.06 19.56 -5.13
CA LYS A 129 -4.07 20.82 -4.37
C LYS A 129 -3.26 21.89 -5.10
N ASP A 130 -3.72 23.14 -5.03
CA ASP A 130 -2.99 24.30 -5.57
C ASP A 130 -2.33 25.08 -4.44
N PHE A 131 -1.09 24.72 -4.09
CA PHE A 131 -0.34 25.37 -3.00
C PHE A 131 -0.03 26.85 -3.29
N TYR A 132 0.03 27.26 -4.56
CA TYR A 132 0.18 28.69 -4.89
C TYR A 132 -1.09 29.45 -4.52
N ALA A 133 -2.27 28.89 -4.82
CA ALA A 133 -3.55 29.47 -4.42
C ALA A 133 -3.73 29.49 -2.90
N ASP A 134 -3.37 28.39 -2.20
CA ASP A 134 -3.45 28.32 -0.73
C ASP A 134 -2.56 29.38 -0.06
N LEU A 135 -1.35 29.61 -0.59
CA LEU A 135 -0.47 30.68 -0.13
C LEU A 135 -0.93 32.06 -0.58
N GLY A 136 -1.73 32.15 -1.66
CA GLY A 136 -2.22 33.40 -2.25
C GLY A 136 -1.19 34.11 -3.09
N VAL A 137 -0.37 33.39 -3.83
CA VAL A 137 0.64 33.91 -4.75
C VAL A 137 0.44 33.35 -6.17
N ASP A 138 1.02 34.02 -7.17
CA ASP A 138 1.03 33.51 -8.55
C ASP A 138 1.97 32.30 -8.69
N LYS A 139 1.68 31.40 -9.67
CA LYS A 139 2.54 30.23 -9.96
C LYS A 139 3.96 30.61 -10.40
N LYS A 140 4.18 31.85 -10.80
CA LYS A 140 5.50 32.40 -11.18
C LYS A 140 6.11 33.26 -10.07
N ALA A 141 5.54 33.25 -8.87
CA ALA A 141 6.02 34.03 -7.75
C ALA A 141 7.51 33.72 -7.46
N SER A 142 8.28 34.75 -7.20
CA SER A 142 9.67 34.67 -6.75
C SER A 142 9.75 34.09 -5.33
N ASP A 143 10.94 33.62 -4.95
CA ASP A 143 11.19 33.09 -3.60
C ASP A 143 10.95 34.17 -2.53
N GLU A 144 11.20 35.45 -2.84
CA GLU A 144 10.92 36.59 -1.96
C GLU A 144 9.41 36.80 -1.77
N GLU A 145 8.60 36.68 -2.84
CA GLU A 145 7.15 36.79 -2.75
C GLU A 145 6.53 35.64 -1.95
N ILE A 146 7.02 34.40 -2.17
CA ILE A 146 6.62 33.23 -1.42
C ILE A 146 6.95 33.43 0.07
N LYS A 147 8.16 33.88 0.40
CA LYS A 147 8.59 34.14 1.78
C LYS A 147 7.72 35.19 2.45
N LYS A 148 7.51 36.32 1.78
CA LYS A 148 6.67 37.41 2.30
C LYS A 148 5.23 36.97 2.55
N ALA A 149 4.65 36.17 1.63
CA ALA A 149 3.29 35.65 1.81
C ALA A 149 3.21 34.71 3.01
N GLY A 150 4.22 33.83 3.21
CA GLY A 150 4.30 32.95 4.37
C GLY A 150 4.43 33.70 5.71
N GLU A 151 5.20 34.79 5.76
CA GLU A 151 5.32 35.66 6.93
C GLU A 151 4.01 36.37 7.27
N ILE A 152 3.28 36.88 6.25
CA ILE A 152 1.98 37.55 6.43
C ILE A 152 0.91 36.57 6.94
N LYS A 153 0.89 35.33 6.41
CA LYS A 153 -0.12 34.31 6.72
C LYS A 153 0.38 33.31 7.78
N LYS A 154 1.23 33.72 8.72
CA LYS A 154 1.87 32.84 9.73
C LYS A 154 0.88 32.07 10.61
N ASP A 155 -0.34 32.56 10.78
CA ASP A 155 -1.38 31.99 11.63
C ASP A 155 -2.41 31.16 10.82
N ASP A 156 -2.25 31.05 9.49
CA ASP A 156 -3.09 30.24 8.61
C ASP A 156 -2.41 28.87 8.36
N PRO A 157 -2.95 27.75 8.88
CA PRO A 157 -2.35 26.44 8.71
C PRO A 157 -2.19 25.97 7.26
N LEU A 158 -3.17 26.29 6.38
CA LEU A 158 -3.11 25.91 4.97
C LEU A 158 -2.00 26.70 4.26
N ALA A 159 -1.94 28.01 4.49
CA ALA A 159 -0.90 28.84 3.93
C ALA A 159 0.49 28.48 4.47
N GLN A 160 0.62 28.10 5.74
CA GLN A 160 1.90 27.62 6.29
C GLN A 160 2.35 26.29 5.69
N LYS A 161 1.43 25.36 5.47
CA LYS A 161 1.74 24.13 4.73
C LYS A 161 2.21 24.44 3.31
N ALA A 162 1.49 25.28 2.58
CA ALA A 162 1.86 25.72 1.24
C ALA A 162 3.23 26.42 1.23
N TYR A 163 3.48 27.29 2.22
CA TYR A 163 4.77 27.93 2.39
C TYR A 163 5.92 26.93 2.62
N GLN A 164 5.74 25.93 3.49
CA GLN A 164 6.74 24.88 3.70
C GLN A 164 7.12 24.16 2.39
N ILE A 165 6.14 23.90 1.55
CA ILE A 165 6.34 23.21 0.27
C ILE A 165 7.03 24.12 -0.75
N LEU A 166 6.51 25.33 -0.94
CA LEU A 166 6.97 26.25 -1.98
C LEU A 166 8.32 26.92 -1.64
N SER A 167 8.66 27.03 -0.36
CA SER A 167 9.97 27.59 0.09
C SER A 167 11.09 26.54 0.14
N ASP A 168 10.78 25.25 0.02
CA ASP A 168 11.78 24.19 -0.06
C ASP A 168 12.06 23.89 -1.55
N PRO A 169 13.28 24.15 -2.08
CA PRO A 169 13.56 24.01 -3.51
C PRO A 169 13.30 22.60 -4.07
N VAL A 170 13.52 21.56 -3.27
CA VAL A 170 13.28 20.17 -3.69
C VAL A 170 11.79 19.85 -3.69
N ALA A 171 11.08 20.21 -2.63
CA ALA A 171 9.65 20.00 -2.53
C ALA A 171 8.89 20.76 -3.63
N LYS A 172 9.22 22.04 -3.80
CA LYS A 172 8.68 22.89 -4.87
C LYS A 172 8.90 22.28 -6.26
N LYS A 173 10.13 21.85 -6.55
CA LYS A 173 10.45 21.22 -7.84
C LYS A 173 9.65 19.94 -8.08
N ASN A 174 9.51 19.07 -7.07
CA ASN A 174 8.74 17.82 -7.19
C ASN A 174 7.24 18.12 -7.41
N TYR A 175 6.71 19.13 -6.72
CA TYR A 175 5.34 19.57 -6.91
C TYR A 175 5.12 20.18 -8.31
N ASP A 176 5.97 21.11 -8.74
CA ASP A 176 5.84 21.79 -10.04
C ASP A 176 5.94 20.84 -11.23
N ILE A 177 6.81 19.80 -11.15
CA ILE A 177 7.04 18.87 -12.26
C ILE A 177 6.06 17.71 -12.26
N ALA A 178 5.73 17.15 -11.09
CA ALA A 178 5.04 15.88 -10.99
C ALA A 178 3.74 15.92 -10.15
N GLY A 179 3.40 17.07 -9.58
CA GLY A 179 2.27 17.21 -8.66
C GLY A 179 2.44 16.40 -7.38
N VAL A 180 3.68 16.18 -6.94
CA VAL A 180 3.97 15.34 -5.77
C VAL A 180 4.05 16.23 -4.52
N GLU A 181 3.20 15.90 -3.54
CA GLU A 181 3.16 16.54 -2.22
C GLU A 181 4.21 15.88 -1.31
N PRO A 182 4.94 16.64 -0.44
CA PRO A 182 5.76 16.05 0.60
C PRO A 182 4.97 15.15 1.54
N THR A 183 5.64 14.15 2.10
CA THR A 183 5.05 13.23 3.08
C THR A 183 5.22 13.68 4.52
N MET A 184 5.99 14.74 4.75
CA MET A 184 6.30 15.26 6.08
C MET A 184 5.88 16.71 6.26
N GLU A 185 5.16 16.95 7.34
CA GLU A 185 4.94 18.28 7.93
C GLU A 185 5.78 18.38 9.20
N TYR A 186 6.39 19.52 9.46
CA TYR A 186 7.29 19.63 10.61
C TYR A 186 7.28 21.03 11.22
N LYS A 187 7.56 21.10 12.50
CA LYS A 187 7.72 22.37 13.24
C LYS A 187 8.67 22.19 14.42
N LEU A 188 9.32 23.28 14.81
CA LEU A 188 10.04 23.35 16.07
C LEU A 188 9.07 23.90 17.12
N MET A 189 8.83 23.11 18.15
CA MET A 189 7.95 23.46 19.27
C MET A 189 8.76 24.07 20.43
N ASP A 190 8.06 24.72 21.35
CA ASP A 190 8.66 25.23 22.57
C ASP A 190 9.33 24.11 23.38
N GLY A 191 10.35 24.46 24.14
CA GLY A 191 11.09 23.49 24.94
C GLY A 191 12.12 22.65 24.17
N GLY A 192 12.38 22.96 22.88
CA GLY A 192 13.38 22.28 22.07
C GLY A 192 12.92 20.90 21.57
N VAL A 193 11.63 20.77 21.31
CA VAL A 193 11.02 19.57 20.74
C VAL A 193 10.84 19.75 19.24
N PHE A 194 11.43 18.86 18.44
CA PHE A 194 11.20 18.83 17.02
C PHE A 194 10.02 17.89 16.72
N TYR A 195 9.01 18.40 16.07
CA TYR A 195 7.82 17.64 15.66
C TYR A 195 7.86 17.36 14.16
N ILE A 196 7.66 16.10 13.80
CA ILE A 196 7.48 15.65 12.43
C ILE A 196 6.18 14.85 12.37
N HIS A 197 5.23 15.27 11.54
CA HIS A 197 4.07 14.47 11.16
C HIS A 197 4.35 13.79 9.82
N LEU A 198 4.53 12.50 9.84
CA LEU A 198 4.69 11.66 8.65
C LEU A 198 3.31 11.18 8.21
N THR A 199 2.78 11.76 7.14
CA THR A 199 1.42 11.51 6.68
C THR A 199 1.30 10.21 5.85
N LYS A 200 2.42 9.76 5.23
CA LYS A 200 2.45 8.61 4.35
C LYS A 200 3.88 8.13 4.10
N PHE A 201 4.01 6.87 3.70
CA PHE A 201 5.26 6.34 3.12
C PHE A 201 5.19 6.35 1.60
N SER A 202 6.12 7.05 0.95
CA SER A 202 6.26 7.13 -0.50
C SER A 202 7.74 7.02 -0.88
N PRO A 203 8.09 6.85 -2.16
CA PRO A 203 9.48 6.71 -2.58
C PRO A 203 10.42 7.84 -2.13
N GLN A 204 9.92 9.09 -1.99
CA GLN A 204 10.72 10.24 -1.56
C GLN A 204 10.86 10.38 -0.03
N THR A 205 10.12 9.62 0.77
CA THR A 205 10.04 9.81 2.24
C THR A 205 11.40 9.72 2.94
N VAL A 206 12.31 8.86 2.48
CA VAL A 206 13.65 8.71 3.07
C VAL A 206 14.51 9.96 2.83
N GLU A 207 14.48 10.51 1.61
CA GLU A 207 15.19 11.74 1.26
C GLU A 207 14.60 12.94 2.04
N GLU A 208 13.28 13.00 2.16
CA GLU A 208 12.60 14.03 2.97
C GLU A 208 13.00 13.97 4.43
N LEU A 209 13.07 12.78 5.04
CA LEU A 209 13.51 12.61 6.42
C LEU A 209 14.90 13.23 6.63
N THR A 210 15.84 12.90 5.75
CA THR A 210 17.20 13.44 5.79
C THR A 210 17.18 14.97 5.70
N ARG A 211 16.49 15.52 4.69
CA ARG A 211 16.44 16.96 4.45
C ARG A 211 15.76 17.72 5.59
N VAL A 212 14.67 17.19 6.13
CA VAL A 212 13.90 17.81 7.20
C VAL A 212 14.69 17.82 8.52
N THR A 213 15.35 16.71 8.87
CA THR A 213 16.10 16.59 10.12
C THR A 213 17.42 17.40 10.10
N GLU A 214 18.04 17.55 8.92
CA GLU A 214 19.23 18.40 8.75
C GLU A 214 18.93 19.90 9.04
N LYS A 215 17.69 20.39 8.84
CA LYS A 215 17.30 21.79 9.13
C LYS A 215 17.45 22.18 10.59
N VAL A 216 17.42 21.20 11.51
CA VAL A 216 17.54 21.42 12.95
C VAL A 216 18.76 20.74 13.57
N LYS A 217 19.58 20.06 12.79
CA LYS A 217 20.81 19.43 13.25
C LYS A 217 21.74 20.44 13.91
N GLY A 218 22.22 20.11 15.11
CA GLY A 218 23.13 20.95 15.85
C GLY A 218 22.51 22.22 16.47
N LYS A 219 21.20 22.46 16.32
CA LYS A 219 20.56 23.57 17.04
C LYS A 219 20.58 23.31 18.54
N MET A 220 21.13 24.27 19.29
CA MET A 220 21.25 24.18 20.74
C MET A 220 19.88 24.05 21.39
N GLY A 221 19.75 23.10 22.31
CA GLY A 221 18.50 22.85 23.07
C GLY A 221 17.48 21.96 22.36
N VAL A 222 17.66 21.59 21.08
CA VAL A 222 16.77 20.66 20.38
C VAL A 222 17.27 19.25 20.64
N VAL A 223 16.64 18.58 21.62
CA VAL A 223 17.07 17.25 22.12
C VAL A 223 15.97 16.20 22.10
N SER A 224 14.75 16.57 21.76
CA SER A 224 13.58 15.69 21.73
C SER A 224 12.91 15.69 20.36
N LEU A 225 12.41 14.52 19.95
CA LEU A 225 11.69 14.32 18.70
C LEU A 225 10.30 13.73 18.98
N ILE A 226 9.29 14.29 18.36
CA ILE A 226 7.98 13.67 18.20
C ILE A 226 7.84 13.26 16.72
N LEU A 227 7.75 11.96 16.47
CA LEU A 227 7.39 11.41 15.17
C LEU A 227 5.92 11.01 15.20
N ASP A 228 5.07 11.78 14.55
CA ASP A 228 3.64 11.55 14.53
C ASP A 228 3.25 10.69 13.32
N LEU A 229 2.75 9.49 13.59
CA LEU A 229 2.24 8.52 12.60
C LEU A 229 0.70 8.42 12.67
N ARG A 230 0.03 9.29 13.43
CA ARG A 230 -1.45 9.30 13.46
C ARG A 230 -1.98 9.62 12.07
N ASP A 231 -3.05 8.94 11.69
CA ASP A 231 -3.71 9.06 10.39
C ASP A 231 -2.82 8.69 9.17
N ASN A 232 -1.62 8.14 9.41
CA ASN A 232 -0.75 7.62 8.35
C ASN A 232 -1.29 6.29 7.83
N VAL A 233 -1.74 6.29 6.58
CA VAL A 233 -2.33 5.11 5.93
C VAL A 233 -1.32 4.09 5.41
N GLY A 234 -0.03 4.27 5.72
CA GLY A 234 1.05 3.42 5.20
C GLY A 234 1.57 3.88 3.85
N GLY A 235 1.82 2.96 2.94
CA GLY A 235 2.30 3.23 1.58
C GLY A 235 3.44 2.31 1.15
N ALA A 236 4.47 2.85 0.50
CA ALA A 236 5.57 2.10 -0.10
C ALA A 236 6.39 1.30 0.93
N ILE A 237 6.01 0.04 1.17
CA ILE A 237 6.66 -0.82 2.16
C ILE A 237 8.11 -1.15 1.78
N ASP A 238 8.43 -1.22 0.49
CA ASP A 238 9.80 -1.49 0.01
C ASP A 238 10.80 -0.38 0.41
N GLY A 239 10.30 0.81 0.73
CA GLY A 239 11.09 1.92 1.27
C GLY A 239 11.38 1.80 2.77
N LEU A 240 10.60 1.01 3.51
CA LEU A 240 10.70 0.93 4.97
C LEU A 240 12.09 0.47 5.48
N PRO A 241 12.78 -0.52 4.86
CA PRO A 241 14.13 -0.89 5.24
C PRO A 241 15.15 0.27 5.19
N TYR A 242 14.96 1.18 4.26
CA TYR A 242 15.80 2.38 4.13
C TYR A 242 15.40 3.47 5.12
N PHE A 243 14.11 3.57 5.44
CA PHE A 243 13.60 4.54 6.40
C PHE A 243 13.92 4.17 7.85
N LEU A 244 13.95 2.88 8.18
CA LEU A 244 14.29 2.38 9.53
C LEU A 244 15.79 2.49 9.84
N GLY A 245 16.66 2.30 8.85
CA GLY A 245 18.10 2.35 9.06
C GLY A 245 18.63 3.61 9.74
N PRO A 246 18.15 4.82 9.39
CA PRO A 246 18.42 6.06 10.11
C PRO A 246 18.19 5.99 11.63
N PHE A 247 17.28 5.17 12.10
CA PHE A 247 16.92 5.04 13.52
C PHE A 247 17.61 3.86 14.23
N ILE A 248 17.88 2.77 13.54
CA ILE A 248 18.39 1.52 14.16
C ILE A 248 19.69 0.99 13.56
N GLY A 249 20.22 1.65 12.52
CA GLY A 249 21.44 1.21 11.81
C GLY A 249 21.16 0.20 10.70
N ASN A 250 22.22 -0.20 10.00
CA ASN A 250 22.17 -1.13 8.87
C ASN A 250 22.12 -2.59 9.34
N ASP A 251 21.55 -3.48 8.49
CA ASP A 251 21.50 -4.95 8.66
C ASP A 251 20.76 -5.43 9.91
N ASN A 252 19.91 -4.57 10.50
CA ASN A 252 19.03 -4.95 11.60
C ASN A 252 17.69 -5.45 11.08
N TYR A 253 17.00 -6.31 11.84
CA TYR A 253 15.65 -6.76 11.52
C TYR A 253 14.71 -5.57 11.31
N ALA A 254 14.01 -5.54 10.18
CA ALA A 254 13.03 -4.52 9.86
C ALA A 254 11.60 -5.05 10.05
N TYR A 255 11.24 -6.09 9.32
CA TYR A 255 9.95 -6.77 9.40
C TYR A 255 10.03 -8.15 8.74
N GLN A 256 8.94 -8.90 8.81
CA GLN A 256 8.84 -10.23 8.23
C GLN A 256 7.55 -10.33 7.40
N TYR A 257 7.62 -11.02 6.25
CA TYR A 257 6.45 -11.44 5.50
C TYR A 257 6.10 -12.89 5.79
N PHE A 258 4.80 -13.17 5.73
CA PHE A 258 4.27 -14.52 5.63
C PHE A 258 3.59 -14.70 4.26
N HIS A 259 4.00 -15.70 3.50
CA HIS A 259 3.46 -16.06 2.20
C HIS A 259 3.43 -17.56 2.03
N GLN A 260 2.25 -18.15 1.81
CA GLN A 260 2.05 -19.59 1.51
C GLN A 260 2.78 -20.56 2.45
N GLY A 261 2.80 -20.26 3.74
CA GLY A 261 3.47 -21.09 4.75
C GLY A 261 4.94 -20.77 5.00
N ALA A 262 5.55 -19.91 4.19
CA ALA A 262 6.92 -19.46 4.35
C ALA A 262 6.99 -18.08 5.03
N LYS A 263 8.06 -17.83 5.78
CA LYS A 263 8.39 -16.53 6.37
C LYS A 263 9.64 -16.00 5.69
N GLU A 264 9.64 -14.69 5.39
CA GLU A 264 10.78 -13.99 4.79
C GLU A 264 11.13 -12.77 5.64
N ASP A 265 12.40 -12.70 6.09
CA ASP A 265 12.91 -11.60 6.90
C ASP A 265 13.45 -10.47 6.04
N PHE A 266 13.09 -9.25 6.39
CA PHE A 266 13.64 -8.04 5.80
C PHE A 266 14.50 -7.32 6.83
N LYS A 267 15.66 -6.85 6.37
CA LYS A 267 16.62 -6.10 7.17
C LYS A 267 16.75 -4.69 6.67
N THR A 268 17.17 -3.78 7.56
CA THR A 268 17.46 -2.40 7.20
C THR A 268 18.59 -2.31 6.18
N LYS A 269 18.47 -1.36 5.25
CA LYS A 269 19.37 -1.19 4.10
C LYS A 269 20.14 0.15 4.09
N SER A 270 20.01 0.93 5.17
CA SER A 270 20.73 2.18 5.37
C SER A 270 21.28 2.26 6.79
N GLY A 271 22.30 3.09 7.01
CA GLY A 271 22.92 3.29 8.33
C GLY A 271 22.27 4.43 9.12
N TRP A 272 22.83 4.67 10.31
CA TRP A 272 22.44 5.77 11.19
C TRP A 272 22.47 7.11 10.48
N LEU A 273 21.49 7.95 10.79
CA LEU A 273 21.46 9.34 10.34
C LEU A 273 21.83 10.25 11.52
N GLU A 274 22.94 10.98 11.39
CA GLU A 274 23.46 11.84 12.47
C GLU A 274 22.43 12.87 12.97
N SER A 275 21.63 13.43 12.07
CA SER A 275 20.56 14.36 12.42
C SER A 275 19.42 13.73 13.24
N LEU A 276 19.31 12.39 13.30
CA LEU A 276 18.39 11.67 14.16
C LEU A 276 19.04 11.18 15.45
N VAL A 277 20.29 10.76 15.42
CA VAL A 277 21.03 10.26 16.59
C VAL A 277 21.19 11.35 17.69
N GLN A 278 21.07 12.62 17.32
CA GLN A 278 21.13 13.73 18.30
C GLN A 278 19.99 13.73 19.31
N TYR A 279 18.84 13.13 18.97
CA TYR A 279 17.67 13.13 19.87
C TYR A 279 17.84 12.10 20.97
N LYS A 280 17.87 12.58 22.23
CA LYS A 280 17.96 11.74 23.42
C LYS A 280 16.61 11.16 23.84
N ARG A 281 15.52 11.75 23.35
CA ARG A 281 14.15 11.36 23.67
C ARG A 281 13.32 11.39 22.41
N VAL A 282 12.69 10.27 22.11
CA VAL A 282 11.81 10.13 20.95
C VAL A 282 10.45 9.63 21.42
N VAL A 283 9.41 10.28 20.96
CA VAL A 283 8.03 9.82 21.09
C VAL A 283 7.49 9.53 19.69
N VAL A 284 6.82 8.40 19.53
CA VAL A 284 6.10 8.06 18.29
C VAL A 284 4.61 8.02 18.59
N LEU A 285 3.85 8.89 17.92
CA LEU A 285 2.39 8.96 18.10
C LEU A 285 1.67 8.05 17.11
N ILE A 286 0.70 7.30 17.62
CA ILE A 286 -0.15 6.39 16.83
C ILE A 286 -1.62 6.53 17.19
N ASN A 287 -2.52 6.16 16.28
CA ASN A 287 -3.96 6.07 16.54
C ASN A 287 -4.64 4.96 15.72
N GLY A 288 -5.96 4.81 15.87
CA GLY A 288 -6.77 3.83 15.13
C GLY A 288 -6.78 3.99 13.62
N ASN A 289 -6.25 5.09 13.08
CA ASN A 289 -6.08 5.31 11.64
C ASN A 289 -4.63 5.10 11.17
N THR A 290 -3.68 4.84 12.08
CA THR A 290 -2.32 4.38 11.72
C THR A 290 -2.41 2.99 11.10
N GLN A 291 -1.91 2.82 9.86
CA GLN A 291 -2.13 1.60 9.07
C GLN A 291 -0.84 1.09 8.39
N SER A 292 -0.81 -0.22 8.09
CA SER A 292 0.14 -0.85 7.18
C SER A 292 1.61 -0.55 7.52
N THR A 293 2.39 0.02 6.60
CA THR A 293 3.80 0.39 6.78
C THR A 293 4.05 1.23 8.04
N ALA A 294 3.09 2.09 8.41
CA ALA A 294 3.18 2.89 9.65
C ALA A 294 3.06 2.03 10.91
N GLU A 295 2.30 0.95 10.88
CA GLU A 295 2.20 -0.01 11.99
C GLU A 295 3.51 -0.80 12.16
N LEU A 296 4.14 -1.19 11.04
CA LEU A 296 5.47 -1.81 11.09
C LEU A 296 6.51 -0.85 11.67
N MET A 297 6.50 0.42 11.27
CA MET A 297 7.39 1.44 11.85
C MET A 297 7.20 1.52 13.36
N ALA A 298 5.97 1.62 13.85
CA ALA A 298 5.66 1.68 15.27
C ALA A 298 6.13 0.41 16.02
N SER A 299 5.92 -0.78 15.43
CA SER A 299 6.38 -2.07 15.98
C SER A 299 7.90 -2.12 16.13
N VAL A 300 8.63 -1.70 15.08
CA VAL A 300 10.11 -1.71 15.09
C VAL A 300 10.68 -0.69 16.09
N VAL A 301 10.10 0.52 16.15
CA VAL A 301 10.49 1.52 17.17
C VAL A 301 10.35 0.96 18.58
N LYS A 302 9.24 0.26 18.85
CA LYS A 302 8.98 -0.41 20.13
C LYS A 302 10.00 -1.53 20.40
N LYS A 303 10.27 -2.39 19.43
CA LYS A 303 11.23 -3.49 19.54
C LYS A 303 12.64 -3.02 19.91
N TYR A 304 13.11 -1.94 19.28
CA TYR A 304 14.48 -1.44 19.47
C TYR A 304 14.59 -0.35 20.53
N ASN A 305 13.52 -0.03 21.24
CA ASN A 305 13.47 1.07 22.19
C ASN A 305 14.02 2.40 21.63
N VAL A 306 13.74 2.66 20.36
CA VAL A 306 14.14 3.93 19.70
C VAL A 306 13.40 5.10 20.32
N GLY A 307 12.16 4.86 20.78
CA GLY A 307 11.32 5.85 21.41
C GLY A 307 10.11 5.21 22.09
N VAL A 308 9.35 6.02 22.80
CA VAL A 308 8.11 5.60 23.46
C VAL A 308 6.96 5.73 22.48
N VAL A 309 6.23 4.64 22.20
CA VAL A 309 5.03 4.65 21.37
C VAL A 309 3.83 5.07 22.23
N VAL A 310 3.20 6.17 21.86
CA VAL A 310 2.13 6.84 22.64
C VAL A 310 0.89 6.98 21.75
N GLY A 311 -0.30 6.78 22.29
CA GLY A 311 -1.54 6.98 21.57
C GLY A 311 -2.58 5.93 21.85
N THR A 312 -3.27 5.46 20.83
CA THR A 312 -4.22 4.35 20.89
C THR A 312 -3.82 3.26 19.92
N LYS A 313 -4.36 2.05 20.08
CA LYS A 313 -4.12 0.90 19.21
C LYS A 313 -4.31 1.25 17.74
N THR A 314 -3.41 0.76 16.88
CA THR A 314 -3.47 0.97 15.45
C THR A 314 -4.56 0.11 14.78
N ARG A 315 -4.77 0.34 13.48
CA ARG A 315 -5.89 -0.25 12.74
C ARG A 315 -5.82 -1.77 12.58
N GLY A 316 -4.64 -2.34 12.46
CA GLY A 316 -4.49 -3.75 12.10
C GLY A 316 -4.65 -4.01 10.60
N TRP A 317 -4.03 -3.19 9.75
CA TRP A 317 -3.95 -3.42 8.31
C TRP A 317 -2.59 -4.03 7.97
N GLY A 318 -2.52 -5.36 8.04
CA GLY A 318 -1.28 -6.11 7.90
C GLY A 318 -1.07 -6.78 6.55
N THR A 319 -1.79 -6.39 5.51
CA THR A 319 -1.68 -6.96 4.17
C THR A 319 -0.66 -6.22 3.30
N VAL A 320 -0.01 -6.98 2.41
CA VAL A 320 0.83 -6.45 1.34
C VAL A 320 0.21 -6.87 0.02
N GLU A 321 -0.26 -5.90 -0.74
CA GLU A 321 -0.90 -6.12 -2.02
C GLU A 321 0.10 -5.89 -3.16
N ARG A 322 -0.10 -6.65 -4.26
CA ARG A 322 0.64 -6.49 -5.52
C ARG A 322 -0.31 -6.47 -6.70
N VAL A 323 0.11 -5.80 -7.76
CA VAL A 323 -0.61 -5.75 -9.05
C VAL A 323 0.04 -6.74 -10.00
N PHE A 324 -0.75 -7.68 -10.53
CA PHE A 324 -0.31 -8.68 -11.49
C PHE A 324 -0.97 -8.39 -12.84
N PRO A 325 -0.19 -8.19 -13.92
CA PRO A 325 -0.76 -8.00 -15.24
C PRO A 325 -1.41 -9.28 -15.76
N ILE A 326 -2.53 -9.14 -16.46
CA ILE A 326 -3.18 -10.23 -17.20
C ILE A 326 -2.78 -10.10 -18.67
N LYS A 327 -2.36 -11.19 -19.29
CA LYS A 327 -1.95 -11.21 -20.71
C LYS A 327 -3.15 -11.42 -21.64
N ASN A 328 -4.06 -12.32 -21.28
CA ASN A 328 -5.25 -12.65 -22.05
C ASN A 328 -6.36 -11.65 -21.72
N GLN A 329 -6.37 -10.49 -22.37
CA GLN A 329 -7.39 -9.46 -22.16
C GLN A 329 -8.69 -9.83 -22.89
N ILE A 330 -9.82 -9.44 -22.28
CA ILE A 330 -11.17 -9.68 -22.85
C ILE A 330 -11.79 -8.43 -23.48
N ASP A 331 -11.13 -7.28 -23.36
CA ASP A 331 -11.58 -6.02 -23.92
C ASP A 331 -10.43 -5.31 -24.64
N GLN A 332 -10.74 -4.61 -25.74
CA GLN A 332 -9.73 -3.84 -26.50
C GLN A 332 -9.54 -2.42 -25.95
N ASN A 333 -10.54 -1.91 -25.23
CA ASN A 333 -10.55 -0.55 -24.69
C ASN A 333 -10.17 -0.49 -23.21
N GLU A 334 -10.22 -1.64 -22.52
CA GLU A 334 -9.91 -1.73 -21.09
C GLU A 334 -8.82 -2.76 -20.82
N VAL A 335 -7.88 -2.41 -19.95
CA VAL A 335 -6.78 -3.29 -19.55
C VAL A 335 -7.00 -3.71 -18.11
N TYR A 336 -7.23 -5.00 -17.91
CA TYR A 336 -7.42 -5.60 -16.60
C TYR A 336 -6.10 -6.06 -15.99
N SER A 337 -6.02 -5.96 -14.67
CA SER A 337 -4.95 -6.54 -13.85
C SER A 337 -5.53 -7.07 -12.53
N VAL A 338 -4.80 -7.94 -11.85
CA VAL A 338 -5.21 -8.47 -10.56
C VAL A 338 -4.48 -7.71 -9.45
N PHE A 339 -5.22 -7.00 -8.61
CA PHE A 339 -4.74 -6.47 -7.34
C PHE A 339 -5.00 -7.53 -6.28
N LEU A 340 -3.94 -8.10 -5.71
CA LEU A 340 -4.02 -9.30 -4.89
C LEU A 340 -3.23 -9.13 -3.59
N VAL A 341 -3.81 -9.57 -2.47
CA VAL A 341 -3.06 -9.73 -1.21
C VAL A 341 -2.01 -10.83 -1.41
N HIS A 342 -0.75 -10.41 -1.48
CA HIS A 342 0.38 -11.28 -1.72
C HIS A 342 0.97 -11.85 -0.42
N SER A 343 1.07 -11.02 0.62
CA SER A 343 1.68 -11.41 1.90
C SER A 343 0.96 -10.78 3.08
N LEU A 344 1.16 -11.35 4.26
CA LEU A 344 0.86 -10.70 5.53
C LEU A 344 2.15 -10.22 6.18
N THR A 345 2.10 -9.05 6.80
CA THR A 345 3.20 -8.54 7.62
C THR A 345 3.09 -9.09 9.03
N LEU A 346 4.23 -9.49 9.59
CA LEU A 346 4.33 -10.00 10.96
C LEU A 346 5.09 -9.01 11.84
N ARG A 347 4.67 -8.94 13.10
CA ARG A 347 5.38 -8.25 14.17
C ARG A 347 6.62 -9.06 14.60
N GLU A 348 7.42 -8.48 15.48
CA GLU A 348 8.61 -9.07 16.07
C GLU A 348 8.34 -10.36 16.89
N ASP A 349 7.11 -10.54 17.38
CA ASP A 349 6.66 -11.75 18.08
C ASP A 349 6.18 -12.87 17.12
N GLY A 350 6.23 -12.61 15.81
CA GLY A 350 5.80 -13.52 14.76
C GLY A 350 4.29 -13.57 14.53
N GLU A 351 3.53 -12.72 15.22
CA GLU A 351 2.09 -12.60 15.05
C GLU A 351 1.75 -11.62 13.92
N PRO A 352 0.66 -11.85 13.16
CA PRO A 352 0.27 -10.94 12.10
C PRO A 352 -0.21 -9.59 12.65
N ILE A 353 0.11 -8.50 11.95
CA ILE A 353 -0.48 -7.18 12.17
C ILE A 353 -1.96 -7.19 11.77
N GLU A 354 -2.29 -7.97 10.72
CA GLU A 354 -3.65 -8.08 10.20
C GLU A 354 -4.66 -8.45 11.29
N GLY A 355 -5.67 -7.59 11.46
CA GLY A 355 -6.72 -7.72 12.46
C GLY A 355 -6.30 -7.47 13.91
N LYS A 356 -4.99 -7.40 14.20
CA LYS A 356 -4.45 -7.23 15.55
C LYS A 356 -3.91 -5.84 15.84
N GLY A 357 -3.24 -5.21 14.88
CA GLY A 357 -2.60 -3.91 15.06
C GLY A 357 -1.41 -3.92 16.01
N VAL A 358 -0.99 -2.72 16.40
CA VAL A 358 0.10 -2.45 17.35
C VAL A 358 -0.45 -1.65 18.53
N GLU A 359 -0.25 -2.17 19.73
CA GLU A 359 -0.62 -1.49 20.97
C GLU A 359 0.44 -0.44 21.34
N PRO A 360 0.04 0.77 21.81
CA PRO A 360 0.98 1.74 22.34
C PRO A 360 1.68 1.22 23.61
N VAL A 361 2.78 1.85 23.98
CA VAL A 361 3.42 1.65 25.29
C VAL A 361 2.71 2.51 26.36
N VAL A 362 2.31 3.72 25.96
CA VAL A 362 1.53 4.64 26.81
C VAL A 362 0.19 4.89 26.09
N ASP A 363 -0.88 4.38 26.68
CA ASP A 363 -2.24 4.55 26.16
C ASP A 363 -2.86 5.86 26.66
N ILE A 364 -3.18 6.76 25.73
CA ILE A 364 -3.76 8.09 26.04
C ILE A 364 -5.21 8.01 26.55
N SER A 365 -5.87 6.88 26.48
CA SER A 365 -7.17 6.66 27.12
C SER A 365 -7.06 6.54 28.66
N SER A 366 -5.86 6.21 29.15
CA SER A 366 -5.54 6.21 30.59
C SER A 366 -5.54 7.64 31.14
N LYS A 367 -6.17 7.86 32.30
CA LYS A 367 -6.15 9.16 32.96
C LYS A 367 -4.76 9.55 33.48
N THR A 368 -3.83 8.61 33.55
CA THR A 368 -2.46 8.75 34.07
C THR A 368 -1.40 8.78 32.97
N TRP A 369 -1.79 8.82 31.71
CA TRP A 369 -0.87 8.70 30.57
C TRP A 369 0.29 9.72 30.60
N GLN A 370 0.04 10.96 31.01
CA GLN A 370 1.10 11.99 31.12
C GLN A 370 2.14 11.62 32.16
N LYS A 371 1.70 11.10 33.31
CA LYS A 371 2.59 10.61 34.36
C LYS A 371 3.39 9.40 33.86
N GLU A 372 2.74 8.46 33.19
CA GLU A 372 3.39 7.30 32.62
C GLU A 372 4.44 7.72 31.58
N LEU A 373 4.09 8.65 30.67
CA LEU A 373 5.03 9.16 29.68
C LEU A 373 6.22 9.88 30.34
N LEU A 374 5.97 10.64 31.41
CA LEU A 374 7.04 11.30 32.18
C LEU A 374 8.00 10.28 32.83
N GLU A 375 7.49 9.17 33.35
CA GLU A 375 8.31 8.08 33.92
C GLU A 375 9.22 7.46 32.86
N TYR A 376 8.78 7.34 31.58
CA TYR A 376 9.59 6.81 30.48
C TYR A 376 10.69 7.79 30.00
N ASN A 377 10.40 9.08 29.91
CA ASN A 377 11.30 10.02 29.22
C ASN A 377 11.95 11.07 30.12
N GLY A 378 11.42 11.31 31.36
CA GLY A 378 11.98 12.23 32.32
C GLY A 378 11.98 13.72 31.91
N ASP A 379 11.12 14.14 30.98
CA ASP A 379 11.07 15.51 30.45
C ASP A 379 9.64 16.05 30.35
N GLU A 380 9.28 16.95 31.31
CA GLU A 380 7.96 17.59 31.32
C GLU A 380 7.67 18.43 30.10
N ARG A 381 8.70 19.00 29.45
CA ARG A 381 8.53 19.79 28.21
C ARG A 381 8.08 18.91 27.06
N LEU A 382 8.62 17.68 26.95
CA LEU A 382 8.20 16.71 25.95
C LEU A 382 6.77 16.24 26.23
N VAL A 383 6.41 15.95 27.49
CA VAL A 383 5.03 15.58 27.86
C VAL A 383 4.05 16.71 27.51
N LYS A 384 4.42 17.97 27.80
CA LYS A 384 3.62 19.14 27.41
C LYS A 384 3.46 19.24 25.90
N ALA A 385 4.55 19.11 25.13
CA ALA A 385 4.51 19.15 23.66
C ALA A 385 3.63 18.02 23.08
N VAL A 386 3.69 16.81 23.63
CA VAL A 386 2.78 15.71 23.24
C VAL A 386 1.33 16.08 23.54
N SER A 387 1.05 16.67 24.71
CA SER A 387 -0.32 17.10 25.07
C SER A 387 -0.87 18.20 24.16
N GLU A 388 -0.01 19.06 23.61
CA GLU A 388 -0.39 20.15 22.68
C GLU A 388 -0.74 19.64 21.28
N VAL A 389 -0.23 18.47 20.88
CA VAL A 389 -0.47 17.91 19.55
C VAL A 389 -1.51 16.79 19.53
N LEU A 390 -1.86 16.22 20.70
CA LEU A 390 -2.95 15.25 20.85
C LEU A 390 -4.32 15.93 20.79
#